data_d323c92c89ba91bf91848f943164698b
#
_entry.id   d323c92c89ba91bf91848f943164698b
#
_cell.length_a   1.000
_cell.length_b   1.000
_cell.length_c   1.000
_cell.angle_alpha   90.00
_cell.angle_beta   90.00
_cell.angle_gamma   90.00
#
_symmetry.space_group_name_H-M   'P 1'
#
loop_
_entity.id
_entity.type
_entity.pdbx_description
1 polymer ?
#
loop_
_entity_poly.entity_id
_entity_poly.type
_entity_poly.pdbx_seq_one_letter_code
_entity_poly.pdbx_strand_id
1 'polypeptide(L)'
;MAFNLVYKRYGERSILIEWPSVIDKKTLFDVLAFKDKILENNIKSVVNITHAYNSLLITYEKNIIDFESQCSTLKKIYNQNATYEQPKFKQWKIPVCYDAVFGIDLEQMSKAKNCSKKDIIKRHSQAVYTVYFIGFLPGFLYLGGLDETLYFPRKDTPRLKIEKGAVAIGGHQTGVYPNESPGGWNIIGNTPIPFFDVKKENPCFASSGDRIEFYPISLNKHHEIKTRVDAGDY
;
A
#
# COMPACT_ATOMS: atom_id res chain seq x y z
N MET A 1 15.92 14.66 -12.25
CA MET A 1 17.25 14.03 -12.03
C MET A 1 17.01 12.54 -11.92
N ALA A 2 17.75 11.72 -12.65
CA ALA A 2 17.68 10.27 -12.56
C ALA A 2 18.27 9.79 -11.22
N PHE A 3 17.69 8.75 -10.63
CA PHE A 3 18.25 8.11 -9.45
C PHE A 3 19.44 7.20 -9.83
N ASN A 4 20.35 6.99 -8.90
CA ASN A 4 21.38 5.97 -9.04
C ASN A 4 20.79 4.62 -8.58
N LEU A 5 20.47 3.74 -9.53
CA LEU A 5 19.81 2.47 -9.29
C LEU A 5 20.81 1.35 -9.11
N VAL A 6 20.51 0.45 -8.16
CA VAL A 6 21.31 -0.78 -7.93
C VAL A 6 20.53 -1.97 -8.51
N TYR A 7 21.20 -2.75 -9.37
CA TYR A 7 20.66 -3.94 -10.02
C TYR A 7 21.23 -5.18 -9.35
N LYS A 8 20.38 -6.09 -8.88
CA LYS A 8 20.76 -7.31 -8.19
C LYS A 8 20.10 -8.52 -8.84
N ARG A 9 20.83 -9.60 -8.95
CA ARG A 9 20.24 -10.90 -9.31
C ARG A 9 19.35 -11.38 -8.14
N TYR A 10 18.13 -11.78 -8.44
CA TYR A 10 17.18 -12.30 -7.46
C TYR A 10 16.67 -13.68 -7.89
N GLY A 11 17.35 -14.73 -7.41
CA GLY A 11 17.17 -16.07 -7.95
C GLY A 11 17.67 -16.21 -9.39
N GLU A 12 17.17 -17.21 -10.11
CA GLU A 12 17.64 -17.51 -11.47
C GLU A 12 16.93 -16.70 -12.55
N ARG A 13 15.69 -16.25 -12.28
CA ARG A 13 14.78 -15.65 -13.27
C ARG A 13 14.37 -14.23 -12.97
N SER A 14 14.95 -13.55 -11.98
CA SER A 14 14.51 -12.24 -11.62
C SER A 14 15.65 -11.25 -11.41
N ILE A 15 15.38 -9.99 -11.68
CA ILE A 15 16.25 -8.85 -11.40
C ILE A 15 15.52 -7.94 -10.42
N LEU A 16 16.14 -7.69 -9.27
CA LEU A 16 15.71 -6.68 -8.32
C LEU A 16 16.44 -5.38 -8.59
N ILE A 17 15.68 -4.31 -8.78
CA ILE A 17 16.20 -2.96 -8.95
C ILE A 17 15.83 -2.16 -7.72
N GLU A 18 16.80 -1.52 -7.10
CA GLU A 18 16.62 -0.75 -5.87
C GLU A 18 16.99 0.72 -6.08
N TRP A 19 16.12 1.57 -5.58
CA TRP A 19 16.33 3.01 -5.39
C TRP A 19 16.98 3.27 -4.03
N PRO A 20 17.48 4.50 -3.76
CA PRO A 20 17.90 4.88 -2.42
C PRO A 20 16.82 4.57 -1.38
N SER A 21 17.23 4.15 -0.17
CA SER A 21 16.31 3.70 0.90
C SER A 21 15.55 4.87 1.54
N VAL A 22 14.76 5.57 0.72
CA VAL A 22 13.89 6.68 1.14
C VAL A 22 12.48 6.40 0.67
N ILE A 23 11.52 6.50 1.59
CA ILE A 23 10.09 6.35 1.29
C ILE A 23 9.52 7.74 1.06
N ASP A 24 9.46 8.17 -0.17
CA ASP A 24 8.87 9.44 -0.59
C ASP A 24 8.12 9.32 -1.92
N LYS A 25 7.32 10.34 -2.23
CA LYS A 25 6.53 10.36 -3.47
C LYS A 25 7.39 10.44 -4.72
N LYS A 26 8.56 11.06 -4.66
CA LYS A 26 9.46 11.22 -5.80
C LYS A 26 10.02 9.85 -6.20
N THR A 27 10.45 9.06 -5.22
CA THR A 27 10.89 7.67 -5.43
C THR A 27 9.74 6.82 -5.99
N LEU A 28 8.53 6.90 -5.40
CA LEU A 28 7.36 6.19 -5.89
C LEU A 28 7.09 6.49 -7.38
N PHE A 29 7.04 7.77 -7.75
CA PHE A 29 6.72 8.15 -9.13
C PHE A 29 7.79 7.72 -10.12
N ASP A 30 9.06 7.72 -9.73
CA ASP A 30 10.15 7.24 -10.58
C ASP A 30 10.07 5.70 -10.76
N VAL A 31 9.75 4.96 -9.69
CA VAL A 31 9.50 3.51 -9.75
C VAL A 31 8.35 3.18 -10.71
N LEU A 32 7.23 3.91 -10.59
CA LEU A 32 6.05 3.71 -11.45
C LEU A 32 6.37 4.08 -12.91
N ALA A 33 7.03 5.21 -13.14
CA ALA A 33 7.47 5.63 -14.47
C ALA A 33 8.39 4.59 -15.12
N PHE A 34 9.31 4.02 -14.37
CA PHE A 34 10.19 2.98 -14.91
C PHE A 34 9.43 1.68 -15.19
N LYS A 35 8.52 1.29 -14.32
CA LYS A 35 7.62 0.16 -14.56
C LYS A 35 6.86 0.32 -15.88
N ASP A 36 6.25 1.49 -16.09
CA ASP A 36 5.47 1.77 -17.30
C ASP A 36 6.35 1.75 -18.55
N LYS A 37 7.56 2.34 -18.52
CA LYS A 37 8.53 2.23 -19.60
C LYS A 37 8.88 0.78 -19.95
N ILE A 38 9.05 -0.10 -18.96
CA ILE A 38 9.34 -1.51 -19.21
C ILE A 38 8.15 -2.20 -19.89
N LEU A 39 6.92 -1.90 -19.46
CA LEU A 39 5.69 -2.43 -20.05
C LEU A 39 5.52 -1.94 -21.50
N GLU A 40 5.74 -0.65 -21.78
CA GLU A 40 5.68 -0.05 -23.11
C GLU A 40 6.71 -0.65 -24.08
N ASN A 41 7.92 -0.96 -23.59
CA ASN A 41 8.95 -1.63 -24.39
C ASN A 41 8.62 -3.10 -24.71
N ASN A 42 7.55 -3.65 -24.14
CA ASN A 42 6.98 -4.98 -24.43
C ASN A 42 8.03 -6.09 -24.52
N ILE A 43 8.86 -6.21 -23.50
CA ILE A 43 9.91 -7.23 -23.42
C ILE A 43 9.24 -8.61 -23.31
N LYS A 44 9.18 -9.36 -24.41
CA LYS A 44 8.44 -10.64 -24.52
C LYS A 44 8.79 -11.69 -23.46
N SER A 45 10.01 -11.65 -22.90
CA SER A 45 10.46 -12.58 -21.86
C SER A 45 10.06 -12.18 -20.43
N VAL A 46 9.51 -10.98 -20.23
CA VAL A 46 9.05 -10.53 -18.91
C VAL A 46 7.64 -11.05 -18.66
N VAL A 47 7.47 -11.79 -17.56
CA VAL A 47 6.16 -12.37 -17.16
C VAL A 47 5.52 -11.62 -16.01
N ASN A 48 6.31 -10.91 -15.18
CA ASN A 48 5.76 -10.15 -14.07
C ASN A 48 6.68 -8.99 -13.67
N ILE A 49 6.07 -7.88 -13.24
CA ILE A 49 6.76 -6.73 -12.68
C ILE A 49 6.05 -6.32 -11.40
N THR A 50 6.71 -6.49 -10.26
CA THR A 50 6.19 -6.12 -8.94
C THR A 50 7.04 -5.01 -8.36
N HIS A 51 6.42 -4.03 -7.73
CA HIS A 51 7.14 -2.95 -7.04
C HIS A 51 6.76 -2.90 -5.55
N ALA A 52 7.64 -2.29 -4.77
CA ALA A 52 7.44 -1.92 -3.39
C ALA A 52 7.82 -0.45 -3.18
N TYR A 53 8.15 -0.03 -1.95
CA TYR A 53 8.43 1.39 -1.65
C TYR A 53 9.52 2.01 -2.53
N ASN A 54 10.64 1.31 -2.68
CA ASN A 54 11.83 1.79 -3.36
C ASN A 54 12.51 0.68 -4.17
N SER A 55 11.72 -0.27 -4.64
CA SER A 55 12.25 -1.38 -5.43
C SER A 55 11.28 -1.85 -6.51
N LEU A 56 11.84 -2.45 -7.56
CA LEU A 56 11.13 -3.07 -8.67
C LEU A 56 11.73 -4.44 -8.92
N LEU A 57 10.89 -5.47 -8.88
CA LEU A 57 11.27 -6.84 -9.19
C LEU A 57 10.71 -7.21 -10.57
N ILE A 58 11.59 -7.57 -11.48
CA ILE A 58 11.23 -8.02 -12.83
C ILE A 58 11.49 -9.52 -12.89
N THR A 59 10.46 -10.30 -13.22
CA THR A 59 10.56 -11.74 -13.36
C THR A 59 10.43 -12.14 -14.83
N TYR A 60 11.35 -12.98 -15.29
CA TYR A 60 11.43 -13.47 -16.66
C TYR A 60 10.91 -14.91 -16.76
N GLU A 61 10.45 -15.28 -17.95
CA GLU A 61 9.95 -16.64 -18.24
C GLU A 61 11.03 -17.70 -18.06
N LYS A 62 12.27 -17.40 -18.48
CA LYS A 62 13.42 -18.31 -18.44
C LYS A 62 14.53 -17.76 -17.55
N ASN A 63 15.48 -18.66 -17.22
CA ASN A 63 16.67 -18.29 -16.46
C ASN A 63 17.48 -17.20 -17.20
N ILE A 64 17.97 -16.24 -16.44
CA ILE A 64 18.81 -15.16 -16.96
C ILE A 64 20.25 -15.71 -17.12
N ILE A 65 20.63 -15.99 -18.34
CA ILE A 65 21.98 -16.48 -18.68
C ILE A 65 22.98 -15.32 -18.60
N ASP A 66 22.70 -14.24 -19.29
CA ASP A 66 23.55 -13.04 -19.32
C ASP A 66 22.89 -11.90 -18.53
N PHE A 67 23.27 -11.80 -17.24
CA PHE A 67 22.76 -10.81 -16.33
C PHE A 67 23.17 -9.38 -16.71
N GLU A 68 24.40 -9.19 -17.14
CA GLU A 68 24.94 -7.87 -17.48
C GLU A 68 24.26 -7.29 -18.74
N SER A 69 24.00 -8.11 -19.72
CA SER A 69 23.24 -7.73 -20.91
C SER A 69 21.82 -7.30 -20.57
N GLN A 70 21.13 -8.07 -19.70
CA GLN A 70 19.79 -7.70 -19.24
C GLN A 70 19.78 -6.38 -18.45
N CYS A 71 20.74 -6.20 -17.54
CA CYS A 71 20.90 -4.96 -16.80
C CYS A 71 21.18 -3.77 -17.73
N SER A 72 22.03 -3.96 -18.75
CA SER A 72 22.32 -2.93 -19.75
C SER A 72 21.06 -2.52 -20.51
N THR A 73 20.22 -3.47 -20.89
CA THR A 73 18.92 -3.22 -21.56
C THR A 73 17.99 -2.41 -20.65
N LEU A 74 17.85 -2.79 -19.38
CA LEU A 74 17.01 -2.08 -18.42
C LEU A 74 17.53 -0.65 -18.15
N LYS A 75 18.85 -0.47 -18.06
CA LYS A 75 19.46 0.87 -17.92
C LYS A 75 19.17 1.76 -19.13
N LYS A 76 19.20 1.21 -20.34
CA LYS A 76 18.84 1.95 -21.57
C LYS A 76 17.37 2.39 -21.51
N ILE A 77 16.46 1.51 -21.13
CA ILE A 77 15.03 1.82 -20.98
C ILE A 77 14.81 2.89 -19.90
N TYR A 78 15.48 2.77 -18.75
CA TYR A 78 15.37 3.76 -17.69
C TYR A 78 15.76 5.18 -18.17
N ASN A 79 16.84 5.29 -18.94
CA ASN A 79 17.37 6.54 -19.45
C ASN A 79 16.66 7.07 -20.71
N GLN A 80 15.66 6.36 -21.24
CA GLN A 80 14.87 6.89 -22.36
C GLN A 80 14.16 8.18 -21.93
N ASN A 81 14.34 9.25 -22.74
CA ASN A 81 13.60 10.50 -22.59
C ASN A 81 12.15 10.29 -23.08
N ALA A 82 11.33 9.59 -22.31
CA ALA A 82 9.90 9.62 -22.53
C ALA A 82 9.32 10.84 -21.81
N THR A 83 8.45 11.57 -22.48
CA THR A 83 7.55 12.53 -21.82
C THR A 83 6.60 11.73 -20.96
N TYR A 84 7.01 11.48 -19.70
CA TYR A 84 6.14 10.80 -18.75
C TYR A 84 5.06 11.77 -18.31
N GLU A 85 3.87 11.60 -18.86
CA GLU A 85 2.68 12.24 -18.29
C GLU A 85 2.37 11.56 -16.97
N GLN A 86 2.41 12.32 -15.88
CA GLN A 86 2.02 11.76 -14.58
C GLN A 86 0.60 11.20 -14.67
N PRO A 87 0.38 9.93 -14.29
CA PRO A 87 -0.96 9.37 -14.27
C PRO A 87 -1.86 10.20 -13.39
N LYS A 88 -3.13 10.34 -13.79
CA LYS A 88 -4.15 10.98 -12.97
C LYS A 88 -4.50 10.04 -11.83
N PHE A 89 -3.93 10.27 -10.66
CA PHE A 89 -4.23 9.49 -9.47
C PHE A 89 -5.63 9.81 -8.95
N LYS A 90 -6.34 8.77 -8.54
CA LYS A 90 -7.67 8.88 -7.95
C LYS A 90 -7.56 9.22 -6.46
N GLN A 91 -8.64 9.78 -5.93
CA GLN A 91 -8.79 10.05 -4.50
C GLN A 91 -10.02 9.31 -3.99
N TRP A 92 -9.81 8.51 -2.94
CA TRP A 92 -10.82 7.64 -2.36
C TRP A 92 -11.13 8.09 -0.94
N LYS A 93 -12.40 8.26 -0.62
CA LYS A 93 -12.87 8.57 0.74
C LYS A 93 -13.40 7.31 1.37
N ILE A 94 -12.79 6.88 2.47
CA ILE A 94 -13.06 5.61 3.13
C ILE A 94 -13.68 5.86 4.50
N PRO A 95 -14.93 5.40 4.76
CA PRO A 95 -15.57 5.51 6.07
C PRO A 95 -14.87 4.60 7.08
N VAL A 96 -14.58 5.10 8.28
CA VAL A 96 -13.97 4.32 9.35
C VAL A 96 -14.71 4.56 10.66
N CYS A 97 -15.16 3.49 11.29
CA CYS A 97 -15.68 3.51 12.65
C CYS A 97 -14.54 3.29 13.65
N TYR A 98 -14.30 4.28 14.50
CA TYR A 98 -13.27 4.25 15.55
C TYR A 98 -13.86 3.94 16.93
N ASP A 99 -15.10 3.39 16.99
CA ASP A 99 -15.71 2.97 18.23
C ASP A 99 -14.85 1.92 18.95
N ALA A 100 -14.96 1.85 20.29
CA ALA A 100 -14.16 0.94 21.11
C ALA A 100 -14.30 -0.53 20.72
N VAL A 101 -15.44 -0.91 20.13
CA VAL A 101 -15.67 -2.28 19.64
C VAL A 101 -14.71 -2.64 18.50
N PHE A 102 -14.31 -1.67 17.70
CA PHE A 102 -13.38 -1.83 16.59
C PHE A 102 -11.97 -1.32 16.90
N GLY A 103 -11.87 -0.17 17.57
CA GLY A 103 -10.60 0.47 17.92
C GLY A 103 -9.97 -0.12 19.19
N ILE A 104 -9.78 -1.43 19.21
CA ILE A 104 -9.37 -2.20 20.40
C ILE A 104 -8.01 -1.80 20.98
N ASP A 105 -7.13 -1.15 20.20
CA ASP A 105 -5.82 -0.68 20.65
C ASP A 105 -5.76 0.83 20.90
N LEU A 106 -6.83 1.59 20.61
CA LEU A 106 -6.87 3.04 20.80
C LEU A 106 -6.56 3.48 22.22
N GLU A 107 -7.07 2.75 23.21
CA GLU A 107 -6.85 3.05 24.63
C GLU A 107 -5.35 2.89 24.99
N GLN A 108 -4.74 1.79 24.54
CA GLN A 108 -3.32 1.53 24.76
C GLN A 108 -2.47 2.61 24.09
N MET A 109 -2.77 2.95 22.84
CA MET A 109 -2.07 3.99 22.09
C MET A 109 -2.22 5.37 22.75
N SER A 110 -3.42 5.73 23.19
CA SER A 110 -3.72 6.97 23.90
C SER A 110 -2.87 7.14 25.14
N LYS A 111 -2.78 6.11 25.97
CA LYS A 111 -1.93 6.12 27.19
C LYS A 111 -0.45 6.24 26.84
N ALA A 112 0.05 5.42 25.92
CA ALA A 112 1.46 5.41 25.55
C ALA A 112 1.93 6.70 24.87
N LYS A 113 1.05 7.38 24.15
CA LYS A 113 1.32 8.66 23.46
C LYS A 113 1.00 9.89 24.31
N ASN A 114 0.42 9.70 25.48
CA ASN A 114 -0.08 10.78 26.33
C ASN A 114 -0.95 11.78 25.55
N CYS A 115 -1.85 11.28 24.71
CA CYS A 115 -2.80 12.05 23.92
C CYS A 115 -4.19 11.39 23.91
N SER A 116 -5.24 12.18 23.73
CA SER A 116 -6.61 11.64 23.75
C SER A 116 -6.89 10.73 22.53
N LYS A 117 -7.80 9.76 22.70
CA LYS A 117 -8.31 8.97 21.55
C LYS A 117 -8.87 9.87 20.45
N LYS A 118 -9.53 10.98 20.82
CA LYS A 118 -10.06 11.96 19.86
C LYS A 118 -8.94 12.60 19.03
N ASP A 119 -7.80 12.90 19.63
CA ASP A 119 -6.65 13.47 18.92
C ASP A 119 -6.03 12.45 17.96
N ILE A 120 -5.92 11.17 18.37
CA ILE A 120 -5.45 10.10 17.50
C ILE A 120 -6.36 9.97 16.29
N ILE A 121 -7.67 9.88 16.49
CA ILE A 121 -8.68 9.77 15.44
C ILE A 121 -8.61 10.98 14.52
N LYS A 122 -8.57 12.19 15.09
CA LYS A 122 -8.50 13.44 14.32
C LYS A 122 -7.26 13.47 13.42
N ARG A 123 -6.06 13.20 13.95
CA ARG A 123 -4.82 13.19 13.17
C ARG A 123 -4.83 12.12 12.10
N HIS A 124 -5.33 10.91 12.42
CA HIS A 124 -5.44 9.83 11.45
C HIS A 124 -6.43 10.17 10.33
N SER A 125 -7.57 10.77 10.62
CA SER A 125 -8.61 11.07 9.63
C SER A 125 -8.42 12.38 8.85
N GLN A 126 -7.54 13.29 9.31
CA GLN A 126 -7.23 14.53 8.59
C GLN A 126 -6.11 14.38 7.55
N ALA A 127 -5.35 13.29 7.62
CA ALA A 127 -4.27 13.04 6.69
C ALA A 127 -4.77 12.52 5.34
N VAL A 128 -4.08 12.93 4.27
CA VAL A 128 -4.24 12.37 2.92
C VAL A 128 -3.10 11.40 2.68
N TYR A 129 -3.42 10.13 2.65
CA TYR A 129 -2.46 9.06 2.46
C TYR A 129 -2.19 8.79 0.98
N THR A 130 -0.97 8.37 0.66
CA THR A 130 -0.61 7.89 -0.68
C THR A 130 -0.46 6.39 -0.66
N VAL A 131 -1.06 5.70 -1.63
CA VAL A 131 -0.86 4.26 -1.84
C VAL A 131 0.51 4.06 -2.49
N TYR A 132 1.45 3.46 -1.76
CA TYR A 132 2.77 3.16 -2.31
C TYR A 132 2.78 1.87 -3.12
N PHE A 133 2.20 0.81 -2.57
CA PHE A 133 2.02 -0.46 -3.27
C PHE A 133 0.93 -1.29 -2.60
N ILE A 134 0.55 -2.37 -3.26
CA ILE A 134 -0.43 -3.35 -2.80
C ILE A 134 0.31 -4.67 -2.61
N GLY A 135 0.23 -5.27 -1.41
CA GLY A 135 0.97 -6.48 -1.10
C GLY A 135 0.64 -7.04 0.27
N PHE A 136 1.37 -8.05 0.74
CA PHE A 136 1.09 -8.83 1.94
C PHE A 136 -0.17 -9.69 1.78
N LEU A 137 -1.32 -9.08 1.56
CA LEU A 137 -2.59 -9.73 1.20
C LEU A 137 -3.15 -9.07 -0.07
N PRO A 138 -3.93 -9.78 -0.90
CA PRO A 138 -4.66 -9.16 -2.00
C PRO A 138 -5.52 -8.00 -1.51
N GLY A 139 -5.27 -6.79 -2.02
CA GLY A 139 -5.96 -5.58 -1.62
C GLY A 139 -5.44 -4.88 -0.35
N PHE A 140 -4.37 -5.36 0.29
CA PHE A 140 -3.75 -4.62 1.38
C PHE A 140 -2.94 -3.45 0.83
N LEU A 141 -3.39 -2.23 1.16
CA LEU A 141 -2.75 -1.00 0.71
C LEU A 141 -1.68 -0.55 1.72
N TYR A 142 -0.43 -0.45 1.25
CA TYR A 142 0.63 0.18 2.04
C TYR A 142 0.55 1.69 1.86
N LEU A 143 0.13 2.38 2.91
CA LEU A 143 -0.13 3.81 2.92
C LEU A 143 1.01 4.58 3.57
N GLY A 144 1.49 5.63 2.90
CA GLY A 144 2.41 6.61 3.47
C GLY A 144 1.74 7.95 3.73
N GLY A 145 2.32 8.75 4.62
CA GLY A 145 1.78 10.05 5.03
C GLY A 145 1.11 10.03 6.41
N LEU A 146 1.36 8.99 7.22
CA LEU A 146 0.93 8.98 8.62
C LEU A 146 1.64 10.11 9.39
N ASP A 147 0.90 10.84 10.21
CA ASP A 147 1.44 11.84 11.14
C ASP A 147 2.48 11.18 12.08
N GLU A 148 3.67 11.75 12.19
CA GLU A 148 4.77 11.19 12.99
C GLU A 148 4.39 10.98 14.46
N THR A 149 3.51 11.81 14.99
CA THR A 149 3.02 11.68 16.36
C THR A 149 2.22 10.39 16.58
N LEU A 150 1.71 9.78 15.50
CA LEU A 150 0.98 8.51 15.52
C LEU A 150 1.86 7.27 15.28
N TYR A 151 3.16 7.44 15.00
CA TYR A 151 4.06 6.30 14.84
C TYR A 151 4.05 5.43 16.08
N PHE A 152 3.75 4.15 15.88
CA PHE A 152 3.59 3.21 16.98
C PHE A 152 4.17 1.84 16.62
N PRO A 153 4.99 1.24 17.48
CA PRO A 153 5.63 -0.04 17.15
C PRO A 153 4.60 -1.13 16.91
N ARG A 154 4.97 -2.09 16.08
CA ARG A 154 4.18 -3.32 15.92
C ARG A 154 4.16 -4.08 17.24
N LYS A 155 3.14 -4.91 17.42
CA LYS A 155 3.08 -5.79 18.59
C LYS A 155 4.18 -6.85 18.52
N ASP A 156 4.85 -7.10 19.62
CA ASP A 156 5.89 -8.16 19.73
C ASP A 156 5.30 -9.54 19.42
N THR A 157 4.06 -9.79 19.89
CA THR A 157 3.31 -10.99 19.57
C THR A 157 2.15 -10.63 18.63
N PRO A 158 2.20 -11.03 17.35
CA PRO A 158 1.10 -10.83 16.43
C PRO A 158 -0.18 -11.53 16.89
N ARG A 159 -1.34 -10.93 16.64
CA ARG A 159 -2.62 -11.59 16.79
C ARG A 159 -2.79 -12.65 15.73
N LEU A 160 -3.35 -13.79 16.10
CA LEU A 160 -3.67 -14.87 15.15
C LEU A 160 -4.83 -14.49 14.23
N LYS A 161 -5.72 -13.60 14.72
CA LYS A 161 -6.92 -13.18 14.01
C LYS A 161 -7.11 -11.68 14.14
N ILE A 162 -7.08 -11.00 12.97
CA ILE A 162 -7.48 -9.62 12.77
C ILE A 162 -8.66 -9.64 11.81
N GLU A 163 -9.73 -8.95 12.12
CA GLU A 163 -10.95 -8.95 11.32
C GLU A 163 -10.76 -8.20 9.97
N LYS A 164 -11.53 -8.63 8.97
CA LYS A 164 -11.68 -7.91 7.71
C LYS A 164 -12.13 -6.47 7.97
N GLY A 165 -11.55 -5.52 7.25
CA GLY A 165 -11.83 -4.10 7.38
C GLY A 165 -11.10 -3.41 8.55
N ALA A 166 -10.33 -4.13 9.35
CA ALA A 166 -9.58 -3.53 10.45
C ALA A 166 -8.60 -2.47 9.94
N VAL A 167 -8.74 -1.25 10.45
CA VAL A 167 -7.83 -0.12 10.18
C VAL A 167 -6.79 -0.09 11.29
N ALA A 168 -5.51 -0.04 10.92
CA ALA A 168 -4.44 -0.25 11.87
C ALA A 168 -3.20 0.60 11.61
N ILE A 169 -2.39 0.79 12.67
CA ILE A 169 -1.09 1.45 12.64
C ILE A 169 0.00 0.46 13.02
N GLY A 170 1.08 0.42 12.23
CA GLY A 170 2.24 -0.41 12.48
C GLY A 170 3.53 0.28 12.06
N GLY A 171 4.39 0.63 13.02
CA GLY A 171 5.58 1.45 12.77
C GLY A 171 5.19 2.86 12.30
N HIS A 172 5.63 3.23 11.12
CA HIS A 172 5.41 4.54 10.49
C HIS A 172 4.25 4.51 9.47
N GLN A 173 3.40 3.49 9.50
CA GLN A 173 2.43 3.19 8.46
C GLN A 173 1.03 2.99 9.02
N THR A 174 0.03 3.28 8.18
CA THR A 174 -1.34 2.86 8.39
C THR A 174 -1.80 2.00 7.21
N GLY A 175 -2.84 1.21 7.41
CA GLY A 175 -3.41 0.36 6.38
C GLY A 175 -4.70 -0.29 6.84
N VAL A 176 -5.34 -1.01 5.91
CA VAL A 176 -6.60 -1.72 6.15
C VAL A 176 -6.41 -3.19 5.80
N TYR A 177 -6.79 -4.07 6.70
CA TYR A 177 -6.79 -5.51 6.47
C TYR A 177 -7.96 -5.89 5.54
N PRO A 178 -7.70 -6.30 4.28
CA PRO A 178 -8.75 -6.56 3.31
C PRO A 178 -9.55 -7.84 3.61
N ASN A 179 -8.94 -8.77 4.32
CA ASN A 179 -9.50 -10.05 4.75
C ASN A 179 -9.05 -10.38 6.18
N GLU A 180 -9.72 -11.35 6.79
CA GLU A 180 -9.27 -11.89 8.07
C GLU A 180 -7.89 -12.53 7.91
N SER A 181 -6.95 -12.18 8.79
CA SER A 181 -5.58 -12.69 8.76
C SER A 181 -4.86 -12.50 10.10
N PRO A 182 -3.74 -13.19 10.33
CA PRO A 182 -2.82 -12.81 11.40
C PRO A 182 -2.20 -11.43 11.14
N GLY A 183 -1.79 -10.74 12.22
CA GLY A 183 -1.07 -9.48 12.09
C GLY A 183 -0.67 -8.83 13.40
N GLY A 184 0.38 -8.02 13.34
CA GLY A 184 0.98 -7.36 14.52
C GLY A 184 0.75 -5.84 14.57
N TRP A 185 -0.17 -5.29 13.78
CA TRP A 185 -0.47 -3.86 13.82
C TRP A 185 -1.49 -3.52 14.90
N ASN A 186 -1.50 -2.28 15.35
CA ASN A 186 -2.41 -1.80 16.39
C ASN A 186 -3.71 -1.33 15.75
N ILE A 187 -4.81 -1.97 16.11
CA ILE A 187 -6.12 -1.76 15.50
C ILE A 187 -6.77 -0.52 16.11
N ILE A 188 -7.08 0.46 15.27
CA ILE A 188 -7.67 1.75 15.67
C ILE A 188 -9.11 1.93 15.22
N GLY A 189 -9.62 1.08 14.33
CA GLY A 189 -10.98 1.17 13.81
C GLY A 189 -11.29 0.07 12.81
N ASN A 190 -12.47 0.17 12.17
CA ASN A 190 -12.88 -0.73 11.10
C ASN A 190 -13.62 0.04 10.00
N THR A 191 -13.41 -0.38 8.76
CA THR A 191 -14.19 0.09 7.61
C THR A 191 -15.09 -1.02 7.08
N PRO A 192 -16.36 -0.73 6.75
CA PRO A 192 -17.24 -1.70 6.13
C PRO A 192 -16.97 -1.91 4.61
N ILE A 193 -16.07 -1.11 4.02
CA ILE A 193 -15.79 -1.16 2.57
C ILE A 193 -14.86 -2.31 2.23
N PRO A 194 -15.19 -3.17 1.23
CA PRO A 194 -14.29 -4.21 0.76
C PRO A 194 -13.13 -3.61 -0.04
N PHE A 195 -11.91 -3.99 0.31
CA PHE A 195 -10.68 -3.55 -0.37
C PHE A 195 -10.25 -4.49 -1.50
N PHE A 196 -10.82 -5.68 -1.52
CA PHE A 196 -10.55 -6.68 -2.55
C PHE A 196 -11.79 -7.52 -2.81
N ASP A 197 -12.09 -7.71 -4.09
CA ASP A 197 -13.17 -8.59 -4.56
C ASP A 197 -12.72 -9.30 -5.84
N VAL A 198 -12.42 -10.58 -5.74
CA VAL A 198 -11.96 -11.41 -6.87
C VAL A 198 -12.97 -11.51 -8.03
N LYS A 199 -14.25 -11.22 -7.76
CA LYS A 199 -15.32 -11.29 -8.77
C LYS A 199 -15.38 -10.05 -9.67
N LYS A 200 -14.70 -8.97 -9.29
CA LYS A 200 -14.65 -7.73 -10.06
C LYS A 200 -13.54 -7.78 -11.11
N GLU A 201 -13.75 -7.16 -12.26
CA GLU A 201 -12.75 -7.00 -13.31
C GLU A 201 -11.47 -6.34 -12.76
N ASN A 202 -11.63 -5.33 -11.93
CA ASN A 202 -10.56 -4.71 -11.15
C ASN A 202 -10.74 -5.11 -9.68
N PRO A 203 -10.11 -6.21 -9.21
CA PRO A 203 -10.32 -6.76 -7.89
C PRO A 203 -9.98 -5.81 -6.75
N CYS A 204 -8.98 -4.94 -6.92
CA CYS A 204 -8.64 -3.85 -6.00
C CYS A 204 -9.06 -2.52 -6.63
N PHE A 205 -9.84 -1.72 -5.91
CA PHE A 205 -10.32 -0.43 -6.42
C PHE A 205 -9.23 0.63 -6.53
N ALA A 206 -8.19 0.53 -5.70
CA ALA A 206 -7.09 1.49 -5.65
C ALA A 206 -5.86 0.97 -6.39
N SER A 207 -5.04 1.90 -6.86
CA SER A 207 -3.76 1.67 -7.52
C SER A 207 -2.65 2.45 -6.82
N SER A 208 -1.39 2.04 -7.05
CA SER A 208 -0.23 2.79 -6.53
C SER A 208 -0.22 4.22 -7.08
N GLY A 209 0.03 5.17 -6.19
CA GLY A 209 -0.08 6.60 -6.45
C GLY A 209 -1.43 7.22 -6.06
N ASP A 210 -2.49 6.43 -5.96
CA ASP A 210 -3.80 6.92 -5.51
C ASP A 210 -3.73 7.50 -4.09
N ARG A 211 -4.73 8.31 -3.75
CA ARG A 211 -4.87 8.95 -2.45
C ARG A 211 -6.02 8.36 -1.67
N ILE A 212 -5.80 8.14 -0.38
CA ILE A 212 -6.81 7.64 0.55
C ILE A 212 -7.05 8.71 1.63
N GLU A 213 -8.31 9.04 1.85
CA GLU A 213 -8.77 9.86 2.98
C GLU A 213 -9.71 9.01 3.83
N PHE A 214 -9.40 8.88 5.11
CA PHE A 214 -10.33 8.27 6.06
C PHE A 214 -11.24 9.33 6.65
N TYR A 215 -12.53 9.00 6.81
CA TYR A 215 -13.45 9.87 7.53
C TYR A 215 -14.22 9.10 8.61
N PRO A 216 -14.39 9.70 9.81
CA PRO A 216 -15.04 9.04 10.93
C PRO A 216 -16.53 8.83 10.68
N ILE A 217 -17.03 7.66 11.03
CA ILE A 217 -18.47 7.35 11.06
C ILE A 217 -18.85 6.72 12.41
N SER A 218 -20.14 6.82 12.76
CA SER A 218 -20.70 6.15 13.94
C SER A 218 -20.83 4.64 13.73
N LEU A 219 -20.97 3.89 14.83
CA LEU A 219 -21.22 2.45 14.81
C LEU A 219 -22.48 2.09 14.01
N ASN A 220 -23.57 2.84 14.19
CA ASN A 220 -24.81 2.63 13.44
C ASN A 220 -24.60 2.84 11.93
N LYS A 221 -23.84 3.89 11.55
CA LYS A 221 -23.54 4.14 10.13
C LYS A 221 -22.63 3.06 9.54
N HIS A 222 -21.69 2.52 10.33
CA HIS A 222 -20.88 1.38 9.91
C HIS A 222 -21.77 0.17 9.57
N HIS A 223 -22.71 -0.18 10.46
CA HIS A 223 -23.62 -1.31 10.24
C HIS A 223 -24.53 -1.08 9.01
N GLU A 224 -25.09 0.13 8.86
CA GLU A 224 -25.88 0.49 7.68
C GLU A 224 -25.10 0.29 6.37
N ILE A 225 -23.89 0.84 6.30
CA ILE A 225 -23.05 0.71 5.10
C ILE A 225 -22.70 -0.76 4.87
N LYS A 226 -22.35 -1.50 5.94
CA LYS A 226 -22.00 -2.92 5.84
C LYS A 226 -23.17 -3.73 5.27
N THR A 227 -24.38 -3.49 5.72
CA THR A 227 -25.60 -4.16 5.18
C THR A 227 -25.75 -3.90 3.69
N ARG A 228 -25.55 -2.65 3.25
CA ARG A 228 -25.62 -2.29 1.81
C ARG A 228 -24.51 -2.92 1.01
N VAL A 229 -23.28 -2.95 1.54
CA VAL A 229 -22.15 -3.63 0.89
C VAL A 229 -22.43 -5.11 0.72
N ASP A 230 -22.96 -5.77 1.78
CA ASP A 230 -23.27 -7.21 1.76
C ASP A 230 -24.44 -7.52 0.78
N ALA A 231 -25.34 -6.56 0.55
CA ALA A 231 -26.41 -6.64 -0.45
C ALA A 231 -25.96 -6.30 -1.89
N GLY A 232 -24.76 -5.76 -2.07
CA GLY A 232 -24.25 -5.31 -3.37
C GLY A 232 -24.72 -3.91 -3.80
N ASP A 233 -25.29 -3.13 -2.89
CA ASP A 233 -25.92 -1.81 -3.15
C ASP A 233 -25.00 -0.63 -2.78
N TYR A 234 -23.69 -0.83 -2.76
CA TYR A 234 -22.73 0.19 -2.32
C TYR A 234 -21.57 0.38 -3.31
#